data_620119838c57172f7c78d9475b506849
#
_entry.id   620119838c57172f7c78d9475b506849
#
_cell.length_a   1.000
_cell.length_b   1.000
_cell.length_c   1.000
_cell.angle_alpha   90.00
_cell.angle_beta   90.00
_cell.angle_gamma   90.00
#
_symmetry.space_group_name_H-M   'P 1'
#
loop_
_entity.id
_entity.type
_entity.pdbx_description
1 polymer ?
#
loop_
_entity_poly.entity_id
_entity_poly.type
_entity_poly.pdbx_seq_one_letter_code
_entity_poly.pdbx_strand_id
1 'polypeptide(L)'
;MNRIRDLRQSMGWTQEDLATRMNTAKSVISRYETEKLGLDPVLINRFCDLFGCTADYLLGRSLSPAPVMSSQDALVLEAYHALPLELRRAVDAILEPYREPVKQKKDA
;
A
#
# COMPACT_ATOMS: atom_id res chain seq x y z
N MET A 1 -16.72 5.70 4.18
CA MET A 1 -16.89 4.61 3.19
C MET A 1 -15.53 3.98 2.91
N ASN A 2 -15.45 2.65 2.96
CA ASN A 2 -14.18 1.97 2.72
C ASN A 2 -14.06 1.54 1.26
N ARG A 3 -12.83 1.18 0.85
CA ARG A 3 -12.52 0.77 -0.52
C ARG A 3 -12.27 -0.72 -0.68
N ILE A 4 -12.76 -1.52 0.25
CA ILE A 4 -12.51 -2.98 0.20
C ILE A 4 -13.04 -3.56 -1.11
N ARG A 5 -14.27 -3.23 -1.50
CA ARG A 5 -14.85 -3.73 -2.74
C ARG A 5 -14.04 -3.29 -3.96
N ASP A 6 -13.68 -2.03 -4.01
CA ASP A 6 -12.91 -1.49 -5.15
C ASP A 6 -11.55 -2.16 -5.28
N LEU A 7 -10.87 -2.33 -4.16
CA LEU A 7 -9.56 -2.98 -4.13
C LEU A 7 -9.69 -4.46 -4.52
N ARG A 8 -10.71 -5.14 -4.00
CA ARG A 8 -10.96 -6.54 -4.34
C ARG A 8 -11.20 -6.69 -5.84
N GLN A 9 -12.03 -5.84 -6.40
CA GLN A 9 -12.36 -5.88 -7.84
C GLN A 9 -11.13 -5.56 -8.69
N SER A 10 -10.29 -4.65 -8.24
CA SER A 10 -9.05 -4.32 -8.96
C SER A 10 -8.08 -5.50 -9.01
N MET A 11 -8.16 -6.40 -8.04
CA MET A 11 -7.36 -7.63 -8.01
C MET A 11 -8.00 -8.77 -8.82
N GLY A 12 -9.22 -8.57 -9.31
CA GLY A 12 -9.95 -9.62 -10.01
C GLY A 12 -10.52 -10.69 -9.08
N TRP A 13 -10.70 -10.37 -7.82
CA TRP A 13 -11.18 -11.33 -6.83
C TRP A 13 -12.68 -11.23 -6.60
N THR A 14 -13.30 -12.39 -6.38
CA THR A 14 -14.67 -12.46 -5.87
C THR A 14 -14.66 -12.23 -4.35
N GLN A 15 -15.83 -12.03 -3.77
CA GLN A 15 -15.95 -11.97 -2.29
C GLN A 15 -15.45 -13.26 -1.65
N GLU A 16 -15.68 -14.38 -2.29
CA GLU A 16 -15.23 -15.67 -1.80
C GLU A 16 -13.70 -15.79 -1.83
N ASP A 17 -13.07 -15.27 -2.91
CA ASP A 17 -11.62 -15.24 -3.00
C ASP A 17 -11.02 -14.41 -1.86
N LEU A 18 -11.59 -13.25 -1.61
CA LEU A 18 -11.11 -12.38 -0.52
C LEU A 18 -11.35 -13.05 0.84
N ALA A 19 -12.48 -13.69 1.02
CA ALA A 19 -12.77 -14.40 2.26
C ALA A 19 -11.74 -15.50 2.55
N THR A 20 -11.36 -16.23 1.53
CA THR A 20 -10.31 -17.25 1.65
C THR A 20 -8.99 -16.64 2.06
N ARG A 21 -8.61 -15.52 1.44
CA ARG A 21 -7.34 -14.84 1.74
C ARG A 21 -7.32 -14.24 3.13
N MET A 22 -8.47 -13.80 3.62
CA MET A 22 -8.61 -13.23 4.97
C MET A 22 -8.96 -14.28 6.02
N ASN A 23 -9.10 -15.53 5.61
CA ASN A 23 -9.45 -16.65 6.49
C ASN A 23 -10.78 -16.40 7.22
N THR A 24 -11.79 -16.02 6.46
CA THR A 24 -13.11 -15.72 6.99
C THR A 24 -14.19 -16.17 5.99
N ALA A 25 -15.46 -15.90 6.29
CA ALA A 25 -16.58 -16.30 5.45
C ALA A 25 -16.94 -15.19 4.47
N LYS A 26 -17.49 -15.57 3.31
CA LYS A 26 -17.98 -14.63 2.31
C LYS A 26 -18.99 -13.63 2.88
N SER A 27 -19.89 -14.10 3.75
CA SER A 27 -20.89 -13.22 4.37
C SER A 27 -20.25 -12.14 5.22
N VAL A 28 -19.12 -12.43 5.86
CA VAL A 28 -18.37 -11.48 6.66
C VAL A 28 -17.75 -10.42 5.76
N ILE A 29 -17.15 -10.83 4.65
CA ILE A 29 -16.59 -9.87 3.67
C ILE A 29 -17.69 -8.93 3.15
N SER A 30 -18.84 -9.48 2.81
CA SER A 30 -19.98 -8.67 2.36
C SER A 30 -20.35 -7.59 3.38
N ARG A 31 -20.35 -7.93 4.66
CA ARG A 31 -20.67 -6.98 5.72
C ARG A 31 -19.61 -5.90 5.88
N TYR A 32 -18.33 -6.25 5.69
CA TYR A 32 -17.28 -5.22 5.69
C TYR A 32 -17.43 -4.29 4.51
N GLU A 33 -17.71 -4.79 3.32
CA GLU A 33 -17.88 -3.97 2.12
C GLU A 33 -19.06 -3.03 2.22
N THR A 34 -20.14 -3.46 2.86
CA THR A 34 -21.34 -2.65 3.04
C THR A 34 -21.33 -1.86 4.34
N GLU A 35 -20.25 -1.94 5.10
CA GLU A 35 -20.05 -1.23 6.36
C GLU A 35 -21.05 -1.61 7.45
N LYS A 36 -21.66 -2.78 7.34
CA LYS A 36 -22.50 -3.32 8.39
C LYS A 36 -21.70 -3.86 9.56
N LEU A 37 -20.43 -4.20 9.32
CA LEU A 37 -19.46 -4.53 10.35
C LEU A 37 -18.34 -3.50 10.29
N GLY A 38 -17.93 -3.00 11.47
CA GLY A 38 -16.83 -2.10 11.58
C GLY A 38 -15.48 -2.81 11.42
N LEU A 39 -14.47 -2.04 11.07
CA LEU A 39 -13.11 -2.53 10.91
C LEU A 39 -12.30 -2.12 12.15
N ASP A 40 -11.76 -3.09 12.86
CA ASP A 40 -10.83 -2.80 13.95
C ASP A 40 -9.42 -2.59 13.40
N PRO A 41 -8.49 -2.05 14.20
CA PRO A 41 -7.14 -1.78 13.73
C PRO A 41 -6.39 -3.00 13.19
N VAL A 42 -6.62 -4.17 13.77
CA VAL A 42 -5.98 -5.41 13.30
C VAL A 42 -6.46 -5.77 11.91
N LEU A 43 -7.77 -5.69 11.68
CA LEU A 43 -8.35 -5.95 10.36
C LEU A 43 -7.89 -4.94 9.33
N ILE A 44 -7.85 -3.65 9.71
CA ILE A 44 -7.37 -2.60 8.82
C ILE A 44 -5.95 -2.92 8.36
N ASN A 45 -5.08 -3.29 9.29
CA ASN A 45 -3.69 -3.64 8.95
C ASN A 45 -3.64 -4.87 8.04
N ARG A 46 -4.45 -5.87 8.29
CA ARG A 46 -4.47 -7.09 7.46
C ARG A 46 -4.93 -6.78 6.04
N PHE A 47 -5.96 -5.97 5.87
CA PHE A 47 -6.41 -5.56 4.55
C PHE A 47 -5.37 -4.71 3.84
N CYS A 48 -4.73 -3.79 4.56
CA CYS A 48 -3.67 -2.95 3.99
C CYS A 48 -2.49 -3.79 3.51
N ASP A 49 -2.09 -4.78 4.29
CA ASP A 49 -1.00 -5.68 3.90
C ASP A 49 -1.38 -6.49 2.66
N LEU A 50 -2.61 -6.98 2.62
CA LEU A 50 -3.08 -7.79 1.50
C LEU A 50 -3.17 -6.98 0.21
N PHE A 51 -3.71 -5.76 0.29
CA PHE A 51 -3.92 -4.92 -0.88
C PHE A 51 -2.72 -4.03 -1.21
N GLY A 52 -1.76 -3.91 -0.32
CA GLY A 52 -0.60 -3.03 -0.52
C GLY A 52 -0.95 -1.56 -0.52
N CYS A 53 -1.84 -1.14 0.37
CA CYS A 53 -2.26 0.26 0.45
C CYS A 53 -2.18 0.77 1.89
N THR A 54 -2.36 2.08 2.05
CA THR A 54 -2.41 2.70 3.38
C THR A 54 -3.81 2.56 3.99
N ALA A 55 -3.87 2.69 5.32
CA ALA A 55 -5.14 2.69 6.03
C ALA A 55 -6.03 3.86 5.58
N ASP A 56 -5.44 5.03 5.36
CA ASP A 56 -6.20 6.19 4.91
C ASP A 56 -6.86 5.95 3.56
N TYR A 57 -6.15 5.31 2.64
CA TYR A 57 -6.73 4.96 1.35
C TYR A 57 -7.84 3.92 1.51
N LEU A 58 -7.60 2.88 2.28
CA LEU A 58 -8.60 1.83 2.54
C LEU A 58 -9.89 2.42 3.10
N LEU A 59 -9.76 3.37 4.02
CA LEU A 59 -10.90 3.99 4.69
C LEU A 59 -11.52 5.16 3.92
N GLY A 60 -11.03 5.45 2.72
CA GLY A 60 -11.57 6.51 1.89
C GLY A 60 -11.14 7.92 2.27
N ARG A 61 -10.12 8.05 3.09
CA ARG A 61 -9.62 9.36 3.55
C ARG A 61 -8.57 9.96 2.65
N SER A 62 -7.95 9.15 1.80
CA SER A 62 -6.90 9.58 0.89
C SER A 62 -7.23 9.14 -0.53
N LEU A 63 -6.83 9.93 -1.52
CA LEU A 63 -6.99 9.60 -2.94
C LEU A 63 -5.82 8.79 -3.47
N SER A 64 -4.73 8.66 -2.70
CA SER A 64 -3.55 7.93 -3.10
C SER A 64 -3.37 6.67 -2.26
N PRO A 65 -3.15 5.50 -2.88
CA PRO A 65 -2.91 4.26 -2.14
C PRO A 65 -1.54 4.22 -1.45
N ALA A 66 -0.63 5.12 -1.84
CA ALA A 66 0.70 5.21 -1.24
C ALA A 66 0.76 6.29 -0.17
N PRO A 67 1.71 6.20 0.77
CA PRO A 67 1.91 7.27 1.75
C PRO A 67 2.21 8.59 1.06
N VAL A 68 1.69 9.68 1.61
CA VAL A 68 1.98 11.02 1.11
C VAL A 68 3.38 11.39 1.54
N MET A 69 4.17 11.86 0.57
CA MET A 69 5.54 12.30 0.83
C MET A 69 5.53 13.60 1.65
N SER A 70 6.38 13.69 2.67
CA SER A 70 6.51 14.92 3.43
C SER A 70 7.12 16.03 2.58
N SER A 71 6.92 17.29 2.98
CA SER A 71 7.52 18.41 2.27
C SER A 71 9.04 18.30 2.23
N GLN A 72 9.65 17.83 3.30
CA GLN A 72 11.10 17.65 3.36
C GLN A 72 11.57 16.54 2.41
N ASP A 73 10.85 15.44 2.34
CA ASP A 73 11.17 14.35 1.42
C ASP A 73 11.09 14.84 -0.03
N ALA A 74 10.07 15.64 -0.34
CA ALA A 74 9.92 16.22 -1.67
C ALA A 74 11.09 17.14 -2.03
N LEU A 75 11.56 17.95 -1.08
CA LEU A 75 12.71 18.82 -1.28
C LEU A 75 13.99 18.05 -1.52
N VAL A 76 14.21 16.98 -0.76
CA VAL A 76 15.37 16.12 -0.94
C VAL A 76 15.36 15.46 -2.33
N LEU A 77 14.21 14.95 -2.73
CA LEU A 77 14.07 14.32 -4.05
C LEU A 77 14.29 15.33 -5.17
N GLU A 78 13.74 16.53 -5.03
CA GLU A 78 13.91 17.59 -6.00
C GLU A 78 15.38 18.00 -6.13
N ALA A 79 16.06 18.15 -5.00
CA ALA A 79 17.48 18.46 -4.97
C ALA A 79 18.31 17.34 -5.63
N TYR A 80 17.98 16.10 -5.37
CA TYR A 80 18.62 14.96 -5.99
C TYR A 80 18.51 15.01 -7.52
N HIS A 81 17.31 15.27 -8.03
CA HIS A 81 17.07 15.33 -9.47
C HIS A 81 17.74 16.53 -10.13
N ALA A 82 18.02 17.59 -9.37
CA ALA A 82 18.73 18.75 -9.88
C ALA A 82 20.24 18.53 -9.98
N LEU A 83 20.78 17.47 -9.38
CA LEU A 83 22.20 17.18 -9.42
C LEU A 83 22.65 16.76 -10.82
N PRO A 84 23.90 17.11 -11.23
CA PRO A 84 24.50 16.53 -12.41
C PRO A 84 24.58 14.99 -12.28
N LEU A 85 24.59 14.32 -13.43
CA LEU A 85 24.58 12.86 -13.46
C LEU A 85 25.72 12.25 -12.64
N GLU A 86 26.90 12.85 -12.70
CA GLU A 86 28.08 12.37 -11.96
C GLU A 86 27.84 12.38 -10.45
N LEU A 87 27.24 13.46 -9.96
CA LEU A 87 26.95 13.59 -8.54
C LEU A 87 25.79 12.67 -8.11
N ARG A 88 24.81 12.45 -8.99
CA ARG A 88 23.75 11.51 -8.72
C ARG A 88 24.29 10.08 -8.57
N ARG A 89 25.26 9.71 -9.42
CA ARG A 89 25.89 8.40 -9.31
C ARG A 89 26.64 8.23 -8.00
N ALA A 90 27.30 9.30 -7.53
CA ALA A 90 27.97 9.28 -6.23
C ALA A 90 26.97 9.08 -5.08
N VAL A 91 25.84 9.79 -5.13
CA VAL A 91 24.78 9.62 -4.13
C VAL A 91 24.21 8.22 -4.18
N ASP A 92 23.94 7.69 -5.37
CA ASP A 92 23.43 6.34 -5.54
C ASP A 92 24.39 5.30 -4.95
N ALA A 93 25.69 5.50 -5.14
CA ALA A 93 26.70 4.60 -4.57
C ALA A 93 26.69 4.64 -3.04
N ILE A 94 26.50 5.83 -2.46
CA ILE A 94 26.41 5.99 -1.01
C ILE A 94 25.15 5.30 -0.47
N LEU A 95 24.04 5.41 -1.17
CA LEU A 95 22.76 4.86 -0.73
C LEU A 95 22.62 3.37 -0.96
N GLU A 96 23.43 2.79 -1.84
CA GLU A 96 23.29 1.39 -2.23
C GLU A 96 23.19 0.42 -1.04
N PRO A 97 24.06 0.51 -0.01
CA PRO A 97 23.97 -0.40 1.13
C PRO A 97 22.70 -0.24 1.96
N TYR A 98 22.00 0.88 1.81
CA TYR A 98 20.81 1.22 2.60
C TYR A 98 19.50 1.02 1.86
N ARG A 99 19.57 0.60 0.60
CA ARG A 99 18.36 0.33 -0.17
C ARG A 99 17.69 -0.92 0.33
N GLU A 100 16.38 -0.88 0.43
CA GLU A 100 15.64 -2.06 0.80
C GLU A 100 15.75 -3.12 -0.29
N PRO A 101 15.93 -4.39 0.09
CA PRO A 101 16.05 -5.47 -0.87
C PRO A 101 14.69 -5.87 -1.46
N VAL A 102 13.94 -4.90 -1.96
CA VAL A 102 12.58 -5.12 -2.49
C VAL A 102 12.60 -6.15 -3.62
N LYS A 103 13.63 -6.14 -4.41
CA LYS A 103 13.76 -7.05 -5.56
C LYS A 103 13.76 -8.51 -5.16
N GLN A 104 14.23 -8.81 -3.97
CA GLN A 104 14.33 -10.18 -3.50
C GLN A 104 12.98 -10.83 -3.29
N LYS A 105 11.95 -10.05 -3.09
CA LYS A 105 10.60 -10.57 -2.91
C LYS A 105 10.04 -11.21 -4.17
N LYS A 106 10.57 -10.85 -5.30
CA LYS A 106 10.11 -11.37 -6.59
C LYS A 106 10.65 -12.74 -6.92
N ASP A 107 11.69 -13.13 -6.23
CA ASP A 107 12.37 -14.37 -6.49
C ASP A 107 11.73 -15.55 -5.76
N ALA A 108 10.80 -15.23 -4.92
CA ALA A 108 10.07 -16.23 -4.15
C ALA A 108 9.19 -17.09 -5.04
#